data_be7563a8baa331dd8077caa9acb7a769
#
_entry.id   be7563a8baa331dd8077caa9acb7a769
#
_cell.length_a   1.000
_cell.length_b   1.000
_cell.length_c   1.000
_cell.angle_alpha   90.00
_cell.angle_beta   90.00
_cell.angle_gamma   90.00
#
_symmetry.space_group_name_H-M   'P 1'
#
loop_
_entity.id
_entity.type
_entity.pdbx_description
1 polymer ?
#
loop_
_entity_poly.entity_id
_entity_poly.type
_entity_poly.pdbx_seq_one_letter_code
_entity_poly.pdbx_strand_id
1 'polypeptide(L)'
;MVWPPLPAGEEDIEIDVPAGSDHAIVLRRTAPSCQYGLSYLTHPRELEDDEMLSIAKLMDESTRFDGTMASYKLYNTAKGAYFYFENADKAKTFSCVFKMGLDNLYIVDEPEGATSFEIVLKPGQSCHKMLKPVDEGLDTGMDLQFDY
;
A
#
# COMPACT_ATOMS: atom_id res chain seq x y z
N MET A 1 1.55 -4.02 -30.86
CA MET A 1 1.70 -5.08 -31.85
C MET A 1 0.80 -6.25 -31.49
N VAL A 2 0.04 -6.71 -32.43
CA VAL A 2 -0.83 -7.89 -32.21
C VAL A 2 -0.28 -9.04 -33.01
N TRP A 3 -0.07 -10.17 -32.35
CA TRP A 3 0.34 -11.39 -32.99
C TRP A 3 -0.88 -12.28 -33.26
N PRO A 4 -0.88 -13.03 -34.35
CA PRO A 4 -1.96 -14.00 -34.53
C PRO A 4 -1.93 -15.04 -33.41
N PRO A 5 -3.09 -15.52 -32.95
CA PRO A 5 -3.12 -16.55 -31.92
C PRO A 5 -2.49 -17.86 -32.43
N LEU A 6 -1.87 -18.59 -31.52
CA LEU A 6 -1.31 -19.91 -31.83
C LEU A 6 -2.45 -20.92 -32.02
N PRO A 7 -2.31 -21.84 -33.00
CA PRO A 7 -3.39 -22.79 -33.30
C PRO A 7 -3.66 -23.81 -32.19
N ALA A 8 -2.71 -24.04 -31.31
CA ALA A 8 -2.86 -24.92 -30.16
C ALA A 8 -2.03 -24.40 -29.00
N GLY A 9 -2.48 -24.62 -27.78
CA GLY A 9 -1.79 -24.16 -26.59
C GLY A 9 -1.92 -22.64 -26.35
N GLU A 10 -2.90 -22.02 -26.99
CA GLU A 10 -3.22 -20.63 -26.72
C GLU A 10 -3.76 -20.51 -25.29
N GLU A 11 -3.24 -19.55 -24.55
CA GLU A 11 -3.62 -19.32 -23.17
C GLU A 11 -3.62 -17.82 -22.88
N ASP A 12 -4.72 -17.39 -22.26
CA ASP A 12 -4.83 -16.03 -21.76
C ASP A 12 -4.42 -16.00 -20.29
N ILE A 13 -3.53 -15.09 -19.96
CA ILE A 13 -3.06 -14.87 -18.59
C ILE A 13 -3.37 -13.43 -18.19
N GLU A 14 -4.05 -13.29 -17.07
CA GLU A 14 -4.29 -12.00 -16.47
C GLU A 14 -3.28 -11.75 -15.34
N ILE A 15 -2.66 -10.60 -15.36
CA ILE A 15 -1.64 -10.22 -14.38
C ILE A 15 -1.97 -8.84 -13.83
N ASP A 16 -2.07 -8.74 -12.51
CA ASP A 16 -2.15 -7.49 -11.78
C ASP A 16 -0.75 -7.08 -11.33
N VAL A 17 -0.30 -5.90 -11.77
CA VAL A 17 0.99 -5.34 -11.36
C VAL A 17 0.71 -4.07 -10.55
N PRO A 18 0.83 -4.12 -9.22
CA PRO A 18 0.66 -2.95 -8.38
C PRO A 18 1.67 -1.86 -8.70
N ALA A 19 1.34 -0.62 -8.42
CA ALA A 19 2.23 0.51 -8.65
C ALA A 19 3.57 0.31 -7.92
N GLY A 20 4.66 0.57 -8.63
CA GLY A 20 6.02 0.40 -8.09
C GLY A 20 6.50 -1.05 -8.01
N SER A 21 5.72 -2.00 -8.49
CA SER A 21 6.12 -3.42 -8.55
C SER A 21 6.37 -3.89 -9.96
N ASP A 22 6.99 -5.03 -10.10
CA ASP A 22 7.24 -5.70 -11.36
C ASP A 22 6.79 -7.15 -11.31
N HIS A 23 6.60 -7.72 -12.48
CA HIS A 23 6.20 -9.12 -12.63
C HIS A 23 6.91 -9.72 -13.84
N ALA A 24 7.44 -10.91 -13.70
CA ALA A 24 8.10 -11.62 -14.77
C ALA A 24 7.29 -12.82 -15.22
N ILE A 25 7.19 -12.99 -16.54
CA ILE A 25 6.61 -14.17 -17.17
C ILE A 25 7.71 -14.93 -17.87
N VAL A 26 7.79 -16.22 -17.64
CA VAL A 26 8.76 -17.09 -18.29
C VAL A 26 8.03 -18.07 -19.18
N LEU A 27 8.37 -18.04 -20.47
CA LEU A 27 7.91 -19.02 -21.44
C LEU A 27 9.03 -20.02 -21.71
N ARG A 28 8.70 -21.31 -21.66
CA ARG A 28 9.64 -22.37 -21.96
C ARG A 28 9.25 -23.08 -23.24
N ARG A 29 10.23 -23.37 -24.07
CA ARG A 29 10.00 -24.15 -25.28
C ARG A 29 9.64 -25.58 -24.94
N THR A 30 8.60 -26.07 -25.59
CA THR A 30 8.19 -27.47 -25.50
C THR A 30 8.79 -28.33 -26.61
N ALA A 31 9.32 -27.67 -27.66
CA ALA A 31 9.98 -28.31 -28.79
C ALA A 31 11.05 -27.40 -29.37
N PRO A 32 12.08 -27.92 -30.07
CA PRO A 32 13.18 -27.11 -30.61
C PRO A 32 12.76 -26.01 -31.60
N SER A 33 11.62 -26.18 -32.26
CA SER A 33 11.12 -25.28 -33.30
C SER A 33 9.80 -24.64 -32.93
N CYS A 34 9.52 -24.42 -31.66
CA CYS A 34 8.28 -23.77 -31.26
C CYS A 34 8.31 -22.27 -31.56
N GLN A 35 7.14 -21.77 -31.92
CA GLN A 35 6.90 -20.35 -32.14
C GLN A 35 5.89 -19.84 -31.13
N TYR A 36 5.99 -18.57 -30.82
CA TYR A 36 5.01 -17.90 -29.97
C TYR A 36 4.70 -16.51 -30.51
N GLY A 37 3.48 -16.09 -30.31
CA GLY A 37 3.06 -14.72 -30.49
C GLY A 37 2.63 -14.15 -29.14
N LEU A 38 2.76 -12.86 -28.97
CA LEU A 38 2.38 -12.17 -27.75
C LEU A 38 1.48 -10.99 -28.10
N SER A 39 0.31 -10.98 -27.55
CA SER A 39 -0.52 -9.77 -27.52
C SER A 39 -0.88 -9.44 -26.09
N TYR A 40 -1.02 -8.16 -25.81
CA TYR A 40 -1.39 -7.70 -24.47
C TYR A 40 -2.36 -6.54 -24.57
N LEU A 41 -3.19 -6.47 -23.54
CA LEU A 41 -4.14 -5.40 -23.35
C LEU A 41 -3.94 -4.85 -21.95
N THR A 42 -3.72 -3.54 -21.84
CA THR A 42 -3.54 -2.91 -20.55
C THR A 42 -4.81 -2.20 -20.12
N HIS A 43 -5.22 -2.45 -18.89
CA HIS A 43 -6.34 -1.80 -18.25
C HIS A 43 -5.84 -1.10 -16.97
N PRO A 44 -5.29 0.12 -17.09
CA PRO A 44 -4.93 0.88 -15.90
C PRO A 44 -6.20 1.10 -15.06
N ARG A 45 -6.12 0.82 -13.79
CA ARG A 45 -7.21 1.03 -12.84
C ARG A 45 -6.70 1.72 -11.60
N GLU A 46 -7.60 2.37 -10.90
CA GLU A 46 -7.28 2.91 -9.59
C GLU A 46 -7.16 1.78 -8.58
N LEU A 47 -6.19 1.94 -7.68
CA LEU A 47 -5.99 0.97 -6.61
C LEU A 47 -7.07 1.14 -5.53
N GLU A 48 -7.50 0.01 -5.00
CA GLU A 48 -8.40 -0.03 -3.85
C GLU A 48 -7.62 0.23 -2.55
N ASP A 49 -8.34 0.54 -1.48
CA ASP A 49 -7.72 0.88 -0.19
C ASP A 49 -6.85 -0.23 0.38
N ASP A 50 -7.27 -1.48 0.28
CA ASP A 50 -6.50 -2.64 0.73
C ASP A 50 -5.20 -2.81 -0.06
N GLU A 51 -5.21 -2.51 -1.36
CA GLU A 51 -4.01 -2.51 -2.19
C GLU A 51 -3.05 -1.40 -1.79
N MET A 52 -3.57 -0.20 -1.49
CA MET A 52 -2.75 0.92 -1.02
C MET A 52 -2.13 0.65 0.36
N LEU A 53 -2.87 -0.01 1.26
CA LEU A 53 -2.34 -0.45 2.54
C LEU A 53 -1.22 -1.49 2.38
N SER A 54 -1.35 -2.38 1.41
CA SER A 54 -0.30 -3.35 1.08
C SER A 54 0.96 -2.67 0.55
N ILE A 55 0.82 -1.63 -0.26
CA ILE A 55 1.95 -0.82 -0.72
C ILE A 55 2.63 -0.13 0.46
N ALA A 56 1.87 0.48 1.36
CA ALA A 56 2.42 1.12 2.56
C ALA A 56 3.28 0.13 3.36
N LYS A 57 2.78 -1.08 3.57
CA LYS A 57 3.51 -2.15 4.27
C LYS A 57 4.84 -2.50 3.60
N LEU A 58 4.90 -2.46 2.28
CA LEU A 58 6.06 -2.87 1.49
C LEU A 58 7.05 -1.74 1.21
N MET A 59 6.79 -0.52 1.66
CA MET A 59 7.70 0.58 1.44
C MET A 59 9.02 0.38 2.16
N ASP A 60 10.12 0.77 1.51
CA ASP A 60 11.47 0.63 2.07
C ASP A 60 11.73 1.63 3.19
N GLU A 61 11.18 2.83 3.08
CA GLU A 61 11.38 3.87 4.07
C GLU A 61 10.44 3.68 5.25
N SER A 62 11.00 3.68 6.45
CA SER A 62 10.24 3.66 7.70
C SER A 62 10.79 4.69 8.66
N THR A 63 9.92 5.25 9.50
CA THR A 63 10.29 6.13 10.59
C THR A 63 10.15 5.37 11.90
N ARG A 64 11.26 5.25 12.63
CA ARG A 64 11.26 4.61 13.94
C ARG A 64 11.01 5.65 15.03
N PHE A 65 10.20 5.30 16.01
CA PHE A 65 10.02 6.13 17.21
C PHE A 65 11.25 6.02 18.09
N ASP A 66 11.85 7.16 18.41
CA ASP A 66 13.11 7.20 19.16
C ASP A 66 13.04 6.44 20.47
N GLY A 67 14.07 5.65 20.74
CA GLY A 67 14.15 4.84 21.95
C GLY A 67 13.25 3.61 21.96
N THR A 68 12.58 3.28 20.87
CA THR A 68 11.70 2.14 20.75
C THR A 68 12.09 1.24 19.59
N MET A 69 11.44 0.05 19.52
CA MET A 69 11.53 -0.85 18.36
C MET A 69 10.29 -0.74 17.47
N ALA A 70 9.47 0.28 17.69
CA ALA A 70 8.29 0.53 16.88
C ALA A 70 8.60 1.52 15.76
N SER A 71 7.91 1.35 14.64
CA SER A 71 8.08 2.20 13.46
C SER A 71 6.78 2.31 12.68
N TYR A 72 6.74 3.31 11.79
CA TYR A 72 5.65 3.40 10.84
C TYR A 72 6.18 3.64 9.42
N LYS A 73 5.36 3.25 8.47
CA LYS A 73 5.54 3.52 7.04
C LYS A 73 4.33 4.30 6.56
N LEU A 74 4.56 5.26 5.69
CA LEU A 74 3.51 6.12 5.16
C LEU A 74 3.54 6.09 3.64
N TYR A 75 2.42 5.73 3.04
CA TYR A 75 2.16 5.89 1.63
C TYR A 75 1.15 7.02 1.44
N ASN A 76 1.65 8.18 1.02
CA ASN A 76 0.85 9.39 0.86
C ASN A 76 0.52 9.61 -0.61
N THR A 77 -0.77 9.69 -0.91
CA THR A 77 -1.28 9.87 -2.28
C THR A 77 -2.32 10.98 -2.32
N ALA A 78 -2.69 11.43 -3.53
CA ALA A 78 -3.79 12.36 -3.70
C ALA A 78 -5.15 11.81 -3.23
N LYS A 79 -5.26 10.49 -3.07
CA LYS A 79 -6.48 9.79 -2.63
C LYS A 79 -6.50 9.46 -1.14
N GLY A 80 -5.46 9.81 -0.42
CA GLY A 80 -5.38 9.59 1.00
C GLY A 80 -3.98 9.25 1.47
N ALA A 81 -3.86 9.09 2.78
CA ALA A 81 -2.63 8.69 3.45
C ALA A 81 -2.84 7.32 4.10
N TYR A 82 -1.91 6.41 3.86
CA TYR A 82 -1.99 5.02 4.30
C TYR A 82 -0.80 4.73 5.20
N PHE A 83 -1.09 4.45 6.46
CA PHE A 83 -0.08 4.16 7.47
C PHE A 83 -0.02 2.68 7.79
N TYR A 84 1.17 2.18 7.91
CA TYR A 84 1.46 0.86 8.46
C TYR A 84 2.37 1.01 9.68
N PHE A 85 1.90 0.49 10.81
CA PHE A 85 2.61 0.54 12.09
C PHE A 85 3.04 -0.86 12.50
N GLU A 86 4.24 -0.96 13.03
CA GLU A 86 4.82 -2.23 13.45
C GLU A 86 5.59 -2.05 14.75
N ASN A 87 5.41 -2.98 15.67
CA ASN A 87 6.24 -3.09 16.87
C ASN A 87 7.14 -4.33 16.76
N ALA A 88 8.40 -4.10 16.49
CA ALA A 88 9.40 -5.17 16.36
C ALA A 88 10.00 -5.61 17.71
N ASP A 89 9.60 -4.99 18.80
CA ASP A 89 10.03 -5.43 20.15
C ASP A 89 9.44 -6.79 20.46
N LYS A 90 10.23 -7.64 21.08
CA LYS A 90 9.81 -9.01 21.43
C LYS A 90 9.23 -9.11 22.85
N ALA A 91 9.33 -8.06 23.63
CA ALA A 91 8.95 -8.09 25.04
C ALA A 91 8.06 -6.94 25.47
N LYS A 92 8.15 -5.78 24.83
CA LYS A 92 7.48 -4.56 25.27
C LYS A 92 6.31 -4.19 24.34
N THR A 93 5.22 -3.78 24.94
CA THR A 93 4.09 -3.17 24.25
C THR A 93 4.43 -1.71 23.92
N PHE A 94 4.12 -1.30 22.69
CA PHE A 94 4.26 0.08 22.25
C PHE A 94 2.90 0.78 22.26
N SER A 95 2.85 1.98 22.81
CA SER A 95 1.65 2.81 22.83
C SER A 95 1.99 4.22 22.38
N CYS A 96 1.19 4.77 21.50
CA CYS A 96 1.41 6.10 20.93
C CYS A 96 0.09 6.79 20.63
N VAL A 97 0.03 8.08 20.92
CA VAL A 97 -1.07 8.94 20.50
C VAL A 97 -0.57 9.80 19.35
N PHE A 98 -1.22 9.69 18.19
CA PHE A 98 -1.00 10.57 17.05
C PHE A 98 -1.95 11.74 17.11
N LYS A 99 -1.40 12.94 17.02
CA LYS A 99 -2.15 14.18 16.89
C LYS A 99 -1.85 14.79 15.54
N MET A 100 -2.88 15.22 14.83
CA MET A 100 -2.74 15.67 13.46
C MET A 100 -3.37 17.04 13.25
N GLY A 101 -2.66 17.91 12.53
CA GLY A 101 -3.30 19.02 11.84
C GLY A 101 -3.75 18.51 10.47
N LEU A 102 -5.04 18.51 10.19
CA LEU A 102 -5.60 17.96 8.98
C LEU A 102 -6.16 19.07 8.09
N ASP A 103 -5.81 19.01 6.81
CA ASP A 103 -6.37 19.87 5.76
C ASP A 103 -7.01 18.96 4.71
N ASN A 104 -8.35 19.07 4.60
CA ASN A 104 -9.17 18.26 3.69
C ASN A 104 -8.97 16.74 3.86
N LEU A 105 -8.71 16.29 5.07
CA LEU A 105 -8.58 14.87 5.42
C LEU A 105 -9.41 14.53 6.64
N TYR A 106 -9.88 13.29 6.70
CA TYR A 106 -10.47 12.72 7.90
C TYR A 106 -9.83 11.36 8.19
N ILE A 107 -9.85 10.96 9.45
CA ILE A 107 -9.31 9.66 9.90
C ILE A 107 -10.41 8.62 9.78
N VAL A 108 -10.17 7.58 8.99
CA VAL A 108 -11.11 6.46 8.83
C VAL A 108 -11.19 5.66 10.14
N ASP A 109 -12.38 5.19 10.48
CA ASP A 109 -12.70 4.44 11.71
C ASP A 109 -12.55 5.23 13.01
N GLU A 110 -12.50 6.54 12.92
CA GLU A 110 -12.55 7.45 14.06
C GLU A 110 -13.82 8.32 14.01
N PRO A 111 -14.26 8.90 15.13
CA PRO A 111 -15.42 9.80 15.12
C PRO A 111 -15.23 10.97 14.15
N GLU A 112 -16.34 11.47 13.62
CA GLU A 112 -16.33 12.65 12.75
C GLU A 112 -15.66 13.83 13.47
N GLY A 113 -14.75 14.51 12.76
CA GLY A 113 -13.99 15.63 13.29
C GLY A 113 -12.80 15.24 14.17
N ALA A 114 -12.52 13.95 14.34
CA ALA A 114 -11.36 13.50 15.09
C ALA A 114 -10.06 13.95 14.41
N THR A 115 -9.11 14.44 15.21
CA THR A 115 -7.78 14.86 14.78
C THR A 115 -6.67 14.06 15.47
N SER A 116 -7.02 13.00 16.16
CA SER A 116 -6.06 12.14 16.85
C SER A 116 -6.56 10.70 16.89
N PHE A 117 -5.61 9.78 17.03
CA PHE A 117 -5.90 8.38 17.29
C PHE A 117 -4.80 7.77 18.14
N GLU A 118 -5.13 6.70 18.85
CA GLU A 118 -4.18 5.95 19.66
C GLU A 118 -3.85 4.62 19.00
N ILE A 119 -2.58 4.25 19.09
CA ILE A 119 -2.09 2.94 18.64
C ILE A 119 -1.49 2.22 19.83
N VAL A 120 -1.93 0.99 20.04
CA VAL A 120 -1.36 0.08 21.05
C VAL A 120 -0.98 -1.20 20.34
N LEU A 121 0.31 -1.49 20.32
CA LEU A 121 0.86 -2.68 19.65
C LEU A 121 1.60 -3.55 20.66
N LYS A 122 1.12 -4.77 20.84
CA LYS A 122 1.83 -5.80 21.59
C LYS A 122 3.11 -6.21 20.86
N PRO A 123 4.04 -6.90 21.53
CA PRO A 123 5.25 -7.38 20.86
C PRO A 123 4.94 -8.15 19.56
N GLY A 124 5.61 -7.77 18.47
CA GLY A 124 5.42 -8.36 17.15
C GLY A 124 4.13 -8.01 16.42
N GLN A 125 3.30 -7.15 16.98
CA GLN A 125 2.03 -6.73 16.39
C GLN A 125 2.20 -5.61 15.37
N SER A 126 1.28 -5.54 14.41
CA SER A 126 1.18 -4.47 13.43
C SER A 126 -0.27 -4.03 13.24
N CYS A 127 -0.47 -2.83 12.73
CA CYS A 127 -1.78 -2.33 12.36
C CYS A 127 -1.69 -1.29 11.25
N HIS A 128 -2.85 -0.92 10.72
CA HIS A 128 -2.99 0.09 9.67
C HIS A 128 -3.89 1.23 10.14
N LYS A 129 -3.66 2.41 9.57
CA LYS A 129 -4.58 3.55 9.63
C LYS A 129 -4.66 4.20 8.26
N MET A 130 -5.84 4.74 7.95
CA MET A 130 -6.08 5.47 6.72
C MET A 130 -6.65 6.84 7.00
N LEU A 131 -6.23 7.82 6.19
CA LEU A 131 -6.86 9.13 6.10
C LEU A 131 -7.35 9.30 4.67
N LYS A 132 -8.56 9.82 4.52
CA LYS A 132 -9.18 10.02 3.21
C LYS A 132 -9.54 11.49 3.02
N PRO A 133 -9.57 11.99 1.77
CA PRO A 133 -10.03 13.34 1.50
C PRO A 133 -11.50 13.52 1.90
N VAL A 134 -11.80 14.64 2.53
CA VAL A 134 -13.18 15.05 2.80
C VAL A 134 -13.86 15.43 1.47
N ASP A 135 -13.15 16.15 0.63
CA ASP A 135 -13.59 16.57 -0.68
C ASP A 135 -12.55 16.12 -1.71
N GLU A 136 -12.94 15.15 -2.55
CA GLU A 136 -12.08 14.65 -3.62
C GLU A 136 -11.87 15.76 -4.67
N GLY A 137 -10.66 15.87 -5.16
CA GLY A 137 -10.27 16.89 -6.13
C GLY A 137 -9.70 18.17 -5.54
N LEU A 138 -9.74 18.34 -4.21
CA LEU A 138 -9.02 19.39 -3.50
C LEU A 138 -7.72 18.84 -2.91
N ASP A 139 -6.75 19.73 -2.78
CA ASP A 139 -5.47 19.38 -2.16
C ASP A 139 -5.66 18.97 -0.70
N THR A 140 -4.82 18.05 -0.27
CA THR A 140 -4.80 17.55 1.10
C THR A 140 -3.48 17.88 1.78
N GLY A 141 -3.50 17.99 3.10
CA GLY A 141 -2.31 18.21 3.89
C GLY A 141 -2.47 17.66 5.29
N MET A 142 -1.35 17.32 5.91
CA MET A 142 -1.33 16.89 7.30
C MET A 142 -0.03 17.26 7.98
N ASP A 143 -0.13 17.62 9.26
CA ASP A 143 0.97 17.76 10.17
C ASP A 143 0.86 16.68 11.24
N LEU A 144 1.96 16.04 11.58
CA LEU A 144 1.98 14.92 12.53
C LEU A 144 2.72 15.31 13.79
N GLN A 145 2.11 15.03 14.94
CA GLN A 145 2.75 15.00 16.24
C GLN A 145 2.42 13.69 16.92
N PHE A 146 3.35 13.11 17.62
CA PHE A 146 3.12 11.86 18.32
C PHE A 146 3.75 11.89 19.70
N ASP A 147 3.02 11.27 20.62
CA ASP A 147 3.32 11.15 22.05
C ASP A 147 3.40 9.68 22.42
N TYR A 148 4.56 9.22 22.88
CA TYR A 148 4.77 7.82 23.24
C TYR A 148 5.66 7.63 24.45
#